data_ada660d70748620cbe35b0ff6dd3f0ce
#
_entry.id   ada660d70748620cbe35b0ff6dd3f0ce
#
_cell.length_a   1.000
_cell.length_b   1.000
_cell.length_c   1.000
_cell.angle_alpha   90.00
_cell.angle_beta   90.00
_cell.angle_gamma   90.00
#
_symmetry.space_group_name_H-M   'P 1'
#
loop_
_entity.id
_entity.type
_entity.pdbx_description
1 polymer ?
#
loop_
_entity_poly.entity_id
_entity_poly.type
_entity_poly.pdbx_seq_one_letter_code
_entity_poly.pdbx_strand_id
1 'polypeptide(L)'
;MIELYKNHPSLKICEKDIENAFSLLCETYENKGKILLCGNGGSSADCDHITGELMKGFLLKRKMPKLLKKFEALGYDDAAYMAHNLQGALPAISLPHQSALISAFANDVAADMVYAQLVYGFADKNDALICISTSGNSKNVVYAAKTAKMLGIKTIALTGKNESALSELCNVSIKVPEHETYRIQELHLPVYHYLCAKIEEKFFA
;
A
#
# COMPACT_ATOMS: atom_id res chain seq x y z
N MET A 1 13.26 14.60 4.58
CA MET A 1 13.23 13.61 3.48
C MET A 1 14.07 12.39 3.87
N ILE A 2 13.59 11.17 3.59
CA ILE A 2 14.35 9.93 3.88
C ILE A 2 15.45 9.77 2.83
N GLU A 3 16.71 9.62 3.26
CA GLU A 3 17.88 9.42 2.38
C GLU A 3 18.06 7.92 2.06
N LEU A 4 17.10 7.33 1.31
CA LEU A 4 17.03 5.89 1.06
C LEU A 4 18.37 5.30 0.56
N TYR A 5 18.91 5.84 -0.51
CA TYR A 5 20.10 5.26 -1.18
C TYR A 5 21.42 5.54 -0.46
N LYS A 6 21.45 6.53 0.45
CA LYS A 6 22.59 6.76 1.33
C LYS A 6 22.62 5.75 2.46
N ASN A 7 21.45 5.46 3.05
CA ASN A 7 21.32 4.52 4.16
C ASN A 7 21.30 3.06 3.70
N HIS A 8 20.79 2.80 2.49
CA HIS A 8 20.67 1.48 1.87
C HIS A 8 21.20 1.50 0.43
N PRO A 9 22.55 1.56 0.23
CA PRO A 9 23.16 1.70 -1.11
C PRO A 9 22.79 0.57 -2.08
N SER A 10 22.54 -0.64 -1.58
CA SER A 10 22.12 -1.78 -2.40
C SER A 10 20.79 -1.54 -3.13
N LEU A 11 19.90 -0.71 -2.58
CA LEU A 11 18.62 -0.36 -3.20
C LEU A 11 18.74 0.60 -4.38
N LYS A 12 19.94 1.15 -4.67
CA LYS A 12 20.15 2.02 -5.84
C LYS A 12 19.79 1.33 -7.15
N ILE A 13 19.95 0.02 -7.23
CA ILE A 13 19.57 -0.78 -8.40
C ILE A 13 18.05 -0.74 -8.68
N CYS A 14 17.24 -0.50 -7.65
CA CYS A 14 15.76 -0.43 -7.74
C CYS A 14 15.25 1.00 -7.94
N GLU A 15 16.11 2.02 -8.05
CA GLU A 15 15.71 3.43 -8.07
C GLU A 15 14.64 3.74 -9.11
N LYS A 16 14.83 3.26 -10.33
CA LYS A 16 13.86 3.49 -11.43
C LYS A 16 12.48 2.91 -11.12
N ASP A 17 12.44 1.69 -10.57
CA ASP A 17 11.17 1.02 -10.25
C ASP A 17 10.50 1.65 -9.04
N ILE A 18 11.27 2.12 -8.05
CA ILE A 18 10.76 2.88 -6.91
C ILE A 18 10.14 4.21 -7.37
N GLU A 19 10.78 4.94 -8.29
CA GLU A 19 10.25 6.18 -8.84
C GLU A 19 9.01 5.93 -9.73
N ASN A 20 8.96 4.84 -10.49
CA ASN A 20 7.78 4.42 -11.24
C ASN A 20 6.61 4.09 -10.30
N ALA A 21 6.88 3.37 -9.19
CA ALA A 21 5.88 3.07 -8.17
C ALA A 21 5.37 4.35 -7.50
N PHE A 22 6.27 5.29 -7.14
CA PHE A 22 5.88 6.59 -6.61
C PHE A 22 4.95 7.34 -7.56
N SER A 23 5.29 7.40 -8.86
CA SER A 23 4.48 8.09 -9.87
C SER A 23 3.08 7.48 -10.00
N LEU A 24 3.01 6.13 -10.01
CA LEU A 24 1.74 5.39 -10.07
C LEU A 24 0.86 5.66 -8.83
N LEU A 25 1.45 5.65 -7.64
CA LEU A 25 0.74 5.93 -6.39
C LEU A 25 0.23 7.38 -6.34
N CYS A 26 1.02 8.33 -6.85
CA CYS A 26 0.58 9.73 -6.98
C CYS A 26 -0.60 9.86 -7.93
N GLU A 27 -0.53 9.25 -9.12
CA GLU A 27 -1.64 9.22 -10.09
C GLU A 27 -2.93 8.65 -9.48
N THR A 28 -2.81 7.57 -8.69
CA THR A 28 -3.95 6.98 -7.98
C THR A 28 -4.64 8.00 -7.07
N TYR A 29 -3.91 8.68 -6.22
CA TYR A 29 -4.49 9.67 -5.29
C TYR A 29 -4.96 10.95 -5.98
N GLU A 30 -4.29 11.43 -7.02
CA GLU A 30 -4.72 12.57 -7.85
C GLU A 30 -6.08 12.28 -8.50
N ASN A 31 -6.33 11.02 -8.89
CA ASN A 31 -7.60 10.55 -9.44
C ASN A 31 -8.62 10.11 -8.37
N LYS A 32 -8.37 10.44 -7.08
CA LYS A 32 -9.24 10.11 -5.93
C LYS A 32 -9.43 8.61 -5.71
N GLY A 33 -8.50 7.79 -6.16
CA GLY A 33 -8.43 6.37 -5.87
C GLY A 33 -7.88 6.10 -4.46
N LYS A 34 -7.91 4.83 -4.07
CA LYS A 34 -7.30 4.29 -2.85
C LYS A 34 -6.28 3.22 -3.19
N ILE A 35 -5.45 2.87 -2.20
CA ILE A 35 -4.47 1.80 -2.32
C ILE A 35 -5.00 0.56 -1.60
N LEU A 36 -5.04 -0.57 -2.29
CA LEU A 36 -5.26 -1.89 -1.69
C LEU A 36 -3.90 -2.58 -1.52
N LEU A 37 -3.73 -3.34 -0.44
CA LEU A 37 -2.48 -4.04 -0.16
C LEU A 37 -2.75 -5.50 0.18
N CYS A 38 -1.95 -6.41 -0.35
CA CYS A 38 -2.01 -7.83 0.01
C CYS A 38 -0.62 -8.45 0.15
N GLY A 39 -0.50 -9.37 1.10
CA GLY A 39 0.72 -10.10 1.43
C GLY A 39 0.46 -11.14 2.52
N ASN A 40 1.41 -12.04 2.75
CA ASN A 40 1.30 -13.11 3.74
C ASN A 40 2.36 -12.96 4.85
N GLY A 41 2.06 -13.43 6.07
CA GLY A 41 3.02 -13.43 7.18
C GLY A 41 3.61 -12.04 7.47
N GLY A 42 4.94 -11.89 7.41
CA GLY A 42 5.62 -10.61 7.57
C GLY A 42 5.17 -9.56 6.54
N SER A 43 4.94 -9.97 5.30
CA SER A 43 4.40 -9.08 4.26
C SER A 43 2.95 -8.64 4.54
N SER A 44 2.17 -9.41 5.31
CA SER A 44 0.87 -8.97 5.83
C SER A 44 1.03 -7.85 6.87
N ALA A 45 2.01 -7.97 7.76
CA ALA A 45 2.34 -6.91 8.72
C ALA A 45 2.84 -5.63 8.01
N ASP A 46 3.60 -5.78 6.91
CA ASP A 46 3.99 -4.65 6.06
C ASP A 46 2.77 -3.95 5.44
N CYS A 47 1.74 -4.70 5.00
CA CYS A 47 0.50 -4.10 4.49
C CYS A 47 -0.20 -3.23 5.55
N ASP A 48 -0.28 -3.70 6.80
CA ASP A 48 -0.86 -2.95 7.92
C ASP A 48 -0.02 -1.71 8.24
N HIS A 49 1.30 -1.85 8.24
CA HIS A 49 2.23 -0.74 8.50
C HIS A 49 2.09 0.37 7.44
N ILE A 50 2.15 0.01 6.16
CA ILE A 50 1.95 0.95 5.04
C ILE A 50 0.59 1.65 5.15
N THR A 51 -0.47 0.90 5.45
CA THR A 51 -1.82 1.45 5.64
C THR A 51 -1.81 2.49 6.76
N GLY A 52 -1.18 2.20 7.90
CA GLY A 52 -1.05 3.14 9.02
C GLY A 52 -0.35 4.43 8.62
N GLU A 53 0.78 4.35 7.88
CA GLU A 53 1.55 5.54 7.47
C GLU A 53 0.81 6.38 6.40
N LEU A 54 -0.01 5.76 5.56
CA LEU A 54 -0.82 6.48 4.58
C LEU A 54 -2.05 7.13 5.21
N MET A 55 -2.71 6.47 6.16
CA MET A 55 -3.98 6.91 6.72
C MET A 55 -3.87 8.01 7.80
N LYS A 56 -2.68 8.24 8.36
CA LYS A 56 -2.38 9.30 9.34
C LYS A 56 -1.07 10.02 9.00
N GLY A 57 -0.72 11.09 9.71
CA GLY A 57 0.59 11.73 9.58
C GLY A 57 1.73 10.76 9.89
N PHE A 58 2.69 10.65 8.97
CA PHE A 58 3.93 9.88 9.11
C PHE A 58 5.07 10.79 9.60
N LEU A 59 5.57 11.66 8.73
CA LEU A 59 6.58 12.67 9.06
C LEU A 59 5.97 14.07 9.24
N LEU A 60 4.80 14.32 8.65
CA LEU A 60 4.08 15.59 8.72
C LEU A 60 2.81 15.45 9.58
N LYS A 61 2.39 16.55 10.21
CA LYS A 61 1.18 16.55 11.07
C LYS A 61 -0.14 16.56 10.31
N ARG A 62 -0.15 16.71 9.00
CA ARG A 62 -1.30 16.73 8.07
C ARG A 62 -2.55 17.43 8.63
N LYS A 63 -2.38 18.65 9.17
CA LYS A 63 -3.47 19.42 9.80
C LYS A 63 -4.57 19.74 8.78
N MET A 64 -5.84 19.70 9.23
CA MET A 64 -7.02 19.95 8.42
C MET A 64 -7.84 21.16 8.94
N PRO A 65 -7.31 22.40 8.84
CA PRO A 65 -7.90 23.58 9.48
C PRO A 65 -9.34 23.90 9.01
N LYS A 66 -9.70 23.49 7.80
CA LYS A 66 -11.05 23.68 7.25
C LYS A 66 -12.13 22.86 7.96
N LEU A 67 -11.75 21.83 8.73
CA LEU A 67 -12.72 20.95 9.41
C LEU A 67 -13.40 21.66 10.58
N LEU A 68 -12.71 22.58 11.28
CA LEU A 68 -13.28 23.31 12.41
C LEU A 68 -14.60 24.00 12.03
N LYS A 69 -14.59 24.82 10.98
CA LYS A 69 -15.79 25.52 10.51
C LYS A 69 -16.92 24.55 10.11
N LYS A 70 -16.60 23.36 9.59
CA LYS A 70 -17.60 22.36 9.24
C LYS A 70 -18.25 21.75 10.47
N PHE A 71 -17.51 21.45 11.50
CA PHE A 71 -18.05 20.91 12.77
C PHE A 71 -18.83 21.96 13.55
N GLU A 72 -18.35 23.21 13.62
CA GLU A 72 -19.06 24.32 14.23
C GLU A 72 -20.44 24.57 13.57
N ALA A 73 -20.50 24.49 12.22
CA ALA A 73 -21.74 24.65 11.48
C ALA A 73 -22.77 23.55 11.77
N LEU A 74 -22.35 22.40 12.30
CA LEU A 74 -23.22 21.30 12.73
C LEU A 74 -23.63 21.43 14.21
N GLY A 75 -23.12 22.44 14.94
CA GLY A 75 -23.46 22.72 16.32
C GLY A 75 -22.87 21.75 17.36
N TYR A 76 -21.71 21.11 17.02
CA TYR A 76 -21.04 20.18 17.94
C TYR A 76 -20.21 20.92 18.99
N ASP A 77 -20.46 20.66 20.28
CA ASP A 77 -19.74 21.27 21.41
C ASP A 77 -18.24 20.90 21.42
N ASP A 78 -17.89 19.75 20.88
CA ASP A 78 -16.52 19.23 20.78
C ASP A 78 -15.86 19.49 19.39
N ALA A 79 -16.43 20.38 18.57
CA ALA A 79 -15.97 20.73 17.23
C ALA A 79 -14.45 21.02 17.16
N ALA A 80 -13.95 21.80 18.15
CA ALA A 80 -12.53 22.17 18.21
C ALA A 80 -11.62 20.96 18.48
N TYR A 81 -12.03 20.06 19.39
CA TYR A 81 -11.30 18.82 19.69
C TYR A 81 -11.25 17.90 18.47
N MET A 82 -12.38 17.67 17.82
CA MET A 82 -12.49 16.82 16.63
C MET A 82 -11.62 17.36 15.47
N ALA A 83 -11.73 18.65 15.18
CA ALA A 83 -10.97 19.30 14.11
C ALA A 83 -9.45 19.30 14.39
N HIS A 84 -9.03 19.41 15.64
CA HIS A 84 -7.62 19.41 16.04
C HIS A 84 -6.99 18.01 15.90
N ASN A 85 -7.76 16.96 16.17
CA ASN A 85 -7.24 15.59 16.23
C ASN A 85 -7.41 14.82 14.92
N LEU A 86 -8.29 15.24 13.99
CA LEU A 86 -8.36 14.65 12.66
C LEU A 86 -7.20 15.13 11.78
N GLN A 87 -6.66 14.21 11.00
CA GLN A 87 -5.54 14.45 10.10
C GLN A 87 -5.95 14.17 8.65
N GLY A 88 -5.24 14.77 7.70
CA GLY A 88 -5.35 14.41 6.29
C GLY A 88 -4.94 12.96 6.08
N ALA A 89 -5.77 12.21 5.37
CA ALA A 89 -5.56 10.79 5.09
C ALA A 89 -5.40 10.54 3.59
N LEU A 90 -4.54 9.58 3.26
CA LEU A 90 -4.41 8.97 1.94
C LEU A 90 -5.08 7.59 2.03
N PRO A 91 -6.24 7.37 1.38
CA PRO A 91 -7.03 6.15 1.58
C PRO A 91 -6.24 4.90 1.20
N ALA A 92 -6.10 3.98 2.16
CA ALA A 92 -5.44 2.69 1.97
C ALA A 92 -6.15 1.60 2.78
N ILE A 93 -6.19 0.37 2.26
CA ILE A 93 -6.82 -0.79 2.89
C ILE A 93 -5.86 -1.97 2.88
N SER A 94 -5.49 -2.45 4.06
CA SER A 94 -4.82 -3.73 4.23
C SER A 94 -5.83 -4.87 4.08
N LEU A 95 -5.74 -5.63 3.00
CA LEU A 95 -6.63 -6.76 2.74
C LEU A 95 -6.43 -7.90 3.76
N PRO A 96 -5.21 -8.23 4.20
CA PRO A 96 -4.99 -9.23 5.26
C PRO A 96 -5.76 -8.97 6.56
N HIS A 97 -6.11 -7.74 6.85
CA HIS A 97 -6.82 -7.37 8.09
C HIS A 97 -8.32 -7.72 8.07
N GLN A 98 -8.84 -8.27 6.97
CA GLN A 98 -10.25 -8.69 6.82
C GLN A 98 -10.46 -10.13 7.34
N SER A 99 -10.09 -10.39 8.61
CA SER A 99 -9.96 -11.72 9.19
C SER A 99 -11.23 -12.60 9.08
N ALA A 100 -12.40 -12.03 9.34
CA ALA A 100 -13.68 -12.76 9.28
C ALA A 100 -13.99 -13.22 7.84
N LEU A 101 -13.84 -12.33 6.86
CA LEU A 101 -14.05 -12.69 5.45
C LEU A 101 -13.02 -13.72 4.98
N ILE A 102 -11.75 -13.51 5.33
CA ILE A 102 -10.65 -14.43 4.94
C ILE A 102 -10.93 -15.84 5.49
N SER A 103 -11.30 -15.96 6.76
CA SER A 103 -11.56 -17.28 7.36
C SER A 103 -12.79 -17.96 6.76
N ALA A 104 -13.89 -17.22 6.57
CA ALA A 104 -15.10 -17.77 5.96
C ALA A 104 -14.85 -18.19 4.50
N PHE A 105 -14.29 -17.31 3.70
CA PHE A 105 -14.05 -17.57 2.28
C PHE A 105 -13.03 -18.70 2.06
N ALA A 106 -12.01 -18.80 2.91
CA ALA A 106 -11.03 -19.89 2.86
C ALA A 106 -11.66 -21.26 3.17
N ASN A 107 -12.61 -21.29 4.10
CA ASN A 107 -13.34 -22.52 4.48
C ASN A 107 -14.40 -22.93 3.46
N ASP A 108 -15.20 -21.94 3.00
CA ASP A 108 -16.42 -22.22 2.24
C ASP A 108 -16.18 -22.29 0.73
N VAL A 109 -15.11 -21.65 0.22
CA VAL A 109 -14.87 -21.49 -1.22
C VAL A 109 -13.47 -21.92 -1.62
N ALA A 110 -12.45 -21.07 -1.38
CA ALA A 110 -11.07 -21.34 -1.78
C ALA A 110 -10.06 -20.48 -1.02
N ALA A 111 -9.15 -21.09 -0.28
CA ALA A 111 -8.15 -20.38 0.52
C ALA A 111 -7.16 -19.54 -0.30
N ASP A 112 -6.84 -19.97 -1.52
CA ASP A 112 -5.92 -19.25 -2.41
C ASP A 112 -6.59 -18.09 -3.18
N MET A 113 -7.90 -17.91 -3.06
CA MET A 113 -8.67 -16.83 -3.70
C MET A 113 -9.07 -15.70 -2.75
N VAL A 114 -8.70 -15.76 -1.47
CA VAL A 114 -9.16 -14.78 -0.46
C VAL A 114 -8.83 -13.34 -0.83
N TYR A 115 -7.60 -13.06 -1.29
CA TYR A 115 -7.21 -11.70 -1.70
C TYR A 115 -7.83 -11.30 -3.04
N ALA A 116 -8.00 -12.24 -3.95
CA ALA A 116 -8.70 -12.01 -5.22
C ALA A 116 -10.16 -11.57 -4.97
N GLN A 117 -10.85 -12.25 -4.04
CA GLN A 117 -12.21 -11.88 -3.63
C GLN A 117 -12.27 -10.49 -3.01
N LEU A 118 -11.31 -10.16 -2.12
CA LEU A 118 -11.22 -8.84 -1.50
C LEU A 118 -10.93 -7.74 -2.51
N VAL A 119 -10.03 -7.97 -3.46
CA VAL A 119 -9.78 -7.03 -4.57
C VAL A 119 -11.04 -6.83 -5.40
N TYR A 120 -11.74 -7.91 -5.76
CA TYR A 120 -12.98 -7.82 -6.52
C TYR A 120 -14.08 -7.02 -5.80
N GLY A 121 -14.17 -7.16 -4.47
CA GLY A 121 -15.18 -6.48 -3.66
C GLY A 121 -14.85 -5.02 -3.30
N PHE A 122 -13.56 -4.65 -3.18
CA PHE A 122 -13.15 -3.32 -2.72
C PHE A 122 -12.64 -2.38 -3.80
N ALA A 123 -12.19 -2.92 -4.95
CA ALA A 123 -11.54 -2.11 -5.95
C ALA A 123 -12.51 -1.28 -6.80
N ASP A 124 -12.13 -0.04 -7.01
CA ASP A 124 -12.76 0.89 -7.93
C ASP A 124 -11.79 1.29 -9.06
N LYS A 125 -12.30 1.90 -10.12
CA LYS A 125 -11.59 2.21 -11.38
C LYS A 125 -10.24 2.91 -11.22
N ASN A 126 -10.08 3.80 -10.24
CA ASN A 126 -8.87 4.62 -10.08
C ASN A 126 -7.93 4.09 -8.99
N ASP A 127 -8.21 2.91 -8.46
CA ASP A 127 -7.41 2.31 -7.39
C ASP A 127 -6.11 1.70 -7.90
N ALA A 128 -5.24 1.38 -6.96
CA ALA A 128 -4.07 0.56 -7.23
C ALA A 128 -3.92 -0.55 -6.18
N LEU A 129 -3.31 -1.68 -6.58
CA LEU A 129 -3.00 -2.79 -5.70
C LEU A 129 -1.49 -2.90 -5.51
N ILE A 130 -1.03 -2.94 -4.26
CA ILE A 130 0.34 -3.31 -3.90
C ILE A 130 0.35 -4.78 -3.47
N CYS A 131 1.13 -5.59 -4.18
CA CYS A 131 1.33 -7.01 -3.95
C CYS A 131 2.70 -7.24 -3.29
N ILE A 132 2.72 -7.65 -2.02
CA ILE A 132 3.96 -7.89 -1.28
C ILE A 132 4.18 -9.40 -1.15
N SER A 133 5.26 -9.92 -1.75
CA SER A 133 5.63 -11.33 -1.67
C SER A 133 7.13 -11.51 -1.91
N THR A 134 7.84 -12.03 -0.92
CA THR A 134 9.30 -12.24 -1.02
C THR A 134 9.70 -13.15 -2.17
N SER A 135 8.94 -14.21 -2.44
CA SER A 135 9.14 -15.09 -3.60
C SER A 135 8.54 -14.55 -4.89
N GLY A 136 7.58 -13.60 -4.81
CA GLY A 136 6.79 -13.15 -5.95
C GLY A 136 5.84 -14.21 -6.54
N ASN A 137 5.71 -15.39 -5.89
CA ASN A 137 4.97 -16.55 -6.41
C ASN A 137 3.86 -17.05 -5.46
N SER A 138 3.57 -16.34 -4.37
CA SER A 138 2.47 -16.68 -3.45
C SER A 138 1.15 -16.68 -4.19
N LYS A 139 0.50 -17.83 -4.29
CA LYS A 139 -0.64 -18.09 -5.18
C LYS A 139 -1.81 -17.14 -4.94
N ASN A 140 -2.17 -16.90 -3.69
CA ASN A 140 -3.25 -15.96 -3.31
C ASN A 140 -2.93 -14.51 -3.71
N VAL A 141 -1.66 -14.06 -3.60
CA VAL A 141 -1.22 -12.73 -4.02
C VAL A 141 -1.20 -12.62 -5.55
N VAL A 142 -0.74 -13.65 -6.26
CA VAL A 142 -0.77 -13.71 -7.73
C VAL A 142 -2.22 -13.64 -8.25
N TYR A 143 -3.15 -14.34 -7.60
CA TYR A 143 -4.57 -14.27 -7.99
C TYR A 143 -5.19 -12.89 -7.74
N ALA A 144 -4.81 -12.22 -6.65
CA ALA A 144 -5.18 -10.83 -6.42
C ALA A 144 -4.68 -9.91 -7.55
N ALA A 145 -3.42 -10.03 -7.96
CA ALA A 145 -2.86 -9.26 -9.07
C ALA A 145 -3.56 -9.54 -10.41
N LYS A 146 -3.90 -10.81 -10.69
CA LYS A 146 -4.69 -11.17 -11.89
C LYS A 146 -6.08 -10.55 -11.86
N THR A 147 -6.74 -10.55 -10.70
CA THR A 147 -8.06 -9.92 -10.51
C THR A 147 -7.97 -8.40 -10.70
N ALA A 148 -6.95 -7.75 -10.13
CA ALA A 148 -6.69 -6.32 -10.32
C ALA A 148 -6.52 -5.98 -11.82
N LYS A 149 -5.74 -6.78 -12.55
CA LYS A 149 -5.56 -6.61 -13.99
C LYS A 149 -6.86 -6.79 -14.78
N MET A 150 -7.68 -7.76 -14.42
CA MET A 150 -9.01 -7.96 -15.02
C MET A 150 -9.94 -6.76 -14.78
N LEU A 151 -9.85 -6.12 -13.60
CA LEU A 151 -10.61 -4.91 -13.27
C LEU A 151 -10.00 -3.63 -13.88
N GLY A 152 -8.84 -3.71 -14.52
CA GLY A 152 -8.16 -2.57 -15.14
C GLY A 152 -7.48 -1.62 -14.16
N ILE A 153 -7.31 -2.00 -12.89
CA ILE A 153 -6.59 -1.19 -11.89
C ILE A 153 -5.07 -1.47 -11.96
N LYS A 154 -4.30 -0.48 -11.56
CA LYS A 154 -2.83 -0.55 -11.57
C LYS A 154 -2.29 -1.45 -10.47
N THR A 155 -1.14 -2.07 -10.73
CA THR A 155 -0.52 -3.03 -9.81
C THR A 155 0.97 -2.74 -9.61
N ILE A 156 1.42 -2.85 -8.35
CA ILE A 156 2.83 -2.75 -7.96
C ILE A 156 3.19 -4.04 -7.23
N ALA A 157 4.28 -4.68 -7.63
CA ALA A 157 4.87 -5.80 -6.89
C ALA A 157 6.07 -5.32 -6.07
N LEU A 158 6.19 -5.82 -4.84
CA LEU A 158 7.37 -5.67 -3.99
C LEU A 158 7.88 -7.08 -3.65
N THR A 159 9.03 -7.47 -4.24
CA THR A 159 9.53 -8.85 -4.25
C THR A 159 11.03 -8.91 -3.97
N GLY A 160 11.58 -10.13 -3.86
CA GLY A 160 13.02 -10.37 -3.91
C GLY A 160 13.57 -10.29 -5.33
N LYS A 161 14.87 -10.58 -5.47
CA LYS A 161 15.68 -10.35 -6.67
C LYS A 161 15.24 -11.15 -7.90
N ASN A 162 14.67 -12.34 -7.70
CA ASN A 162 14.38 -13.27 -8.79
C ASN A 162 13.16 -12.84 -9.62
N GLU A 163 13.15 -13.20 -10.91
CA GLU A 163 11.95 -13.13 -11.72
C GLU A 163 10.85 -14.03 -11.13
N SER A 164 9.61 -13.59 -11.25
CA SER A 164 8.49 -14.25 -10.61
C SER A 164 7.17 -13.94 -11.32
N ALA A 165 6.12 -14.68 -11.00
CA ALA A 165 4.79 -14.43 -11.56
C ALA A 165 4.30 -12.99 -11.29
N LEU A 166 4.61 -12.39 -10.14
CA LEU A 166 4.25 -11.00 -9.87
C LEU A 166 5.10 -10.02 -10.69
N SER A 167 6.42 -10.27 -10.86
CA SER A 167 7.28 -9.38 -11.62
C SER A 167 6.92 -9.29 -13.11
N GLU A 168 6.34 -10.35 -13.66
CA GLU A 168 5.85 -10.38 -15.05
C GLU A 168 4.43 -9.78 -15.20
N LEU A 169 3.62 -9.90 -14.15
CA LEU A 169 2.20 -9.54 -14.19
C LEU A 169 1.94 -8.06 -13.88
N CYS A 170 2.66 -7.49 -12.92
CA CYS A 170 2.40 -6.15 -12.39
C CYS A 170 2.93 -5.03 -13.29
N ASN A 171 2.29 -3.85 -13.23
CA ASN A 171 2.70 -2.66 -14.00
C ASN A 171 4.08 -2.15 -13.59
N VAL A 172 4.40 -2.24 -12.28
CA VAL A 172 5.71 -1.92 -11.72
C VAL A 172 6.14 -3.06 -10.80
N SER A 173 7.42 -3.44 -10.86
CA SER A 173 7.97 -4.48 -9.99
C SER A 173 9.26 -4.01 -9.35
N ILE A 174 9.22 -3.76 -8.03
CA ILE A 174 10.39 -3.43 -7.22
C ILE A 174 10.99 -4.74 -6.71
N LYS A 175 12.11 -5.14 -7.31
CA LYS A 175 12.85 -6.38 -6.97
C LYS A 175 14.05 -6.01 -6.10
N VAL A 176 13.91 -6.09 -4.76
CA VAL A 176 15.04 -5.82 -3.87
C VAL A 176 16.16 -6.86 -4.03
N PRO A 177 17.47 -6.46 -3.95
CA PRO A 177 18.59 -7.30 -4.36
C PRO A 177 18.99 -8.38 -3.32
N GLU A 178 18.00 -9.12 -2.81
CA GLU A 178 18.19 -10.19 -1.83
C GLU A 178 17.40 -11.45 -2.21
N HIS A 179 17.84 -12.60 -1.67
CA HIS A 179 17.25 -13.92 -1.93
C HIS A 179 16.60 -14.55 -0.71
N GLU A 180 17.15 -14.28 0.49
CA GLU A 180 16.64 -14.82 1.76
C GLU A 180 15.41 -14.06 2.22
N THR A 181 14.34 -14.77 2.56
CA THR A 181 13.04 -14.18 2.91
C THR A 181 13.14 -13.05 3.93
N TYR A 182 13.85 -13.26 5.05
CA TYR A 182 13.97 -12.23 6.09
C TYR A 182 14.76 -11.00 5.61
N ARG A 183 15.82 -11.19 4.79
CA ARG A 183 16.60 -10.08 4.22
C ARG A 183 15.81 -9.28 3.19
N ILE A 184 14.98 -9.96 2.39
CA ILE A 184 14.05 -9.30 1.48
C ILE A 184 13.11 -8.40 2.27
N GLN A 185 12.52 -8.91 3.37
CA GLN A 185 11.63 -8.14 4.24
C GLN A 185 12.34 -6.95 4.91
N GLU A 186 13.60 -7.11 5.35
CA GLU A 186 14.43 -6.01 5.86
C GLU A 186 14.63 -4.89 4.83
N LEU A 187 14.66 -5.20 3.53
CA LEU A 187 14.77 -4.20 2.46
C LEU A 187 13.42 -3.67 1.98
N HIS A 188 12.32 -4.41 2.14
CA HIS A 188 10.98 -3.91 1.87
C HIS A 188 10.63 -2.70 2.76
N LEU A 189 10.99 -2.76 4.04
CA LEU A 189 10.74 -1.72 5.03
C LEU A 189 11.22 -0.32 4.60
N PRO A 190 12.51 -0.10 4.31
CA PRO A 190 13.00 1.22 3.88
C PRO A 190 12.42 1.66 2.54
N VAL A 191 12.08 0.75 1.63
CA VAL A 191 11.43 1.08 0.35
C VAL A 191 10.06 1.67 0.59
N TYR A 192 9.20 1.00 1.34
CA TYR A 192 7.85 1.53 1.53
C TYR A 192 7.82 2.75 2.46
N HIS A 193 8.70 2.88 3.44
CA HIS A 193 8.86 4.11 4.22
C HIS A 193 9.23 5.30 3.32
N TYR A 194 10.16 5.09 2.38
CA TYR A 194 10.53 6.13 1.42
C TYR A 194 9.35 6.53 0.53
N LEU A 195 8.59 5.57 0.01
CA LEU A 195 7.39 5.84 -0.79
C LEU A 195 6.34 6.61 0.01
N CYS A 196 6.03 6.16 1.23
CA CYS A 196 5.06 6.84 2.11
C CYS A 196 5.49 8.29 2.41
N ALA A 197 6.76 8.51 2.74
CA ALA A 197 7.29 9.85 3.02
C ALA A 197 7.23 10.79 1.79
N LYS A 198 7.60 10.30 0.62
CA LYS A 198 7.53 11.09 -0.64
C LYS A 198 6.08 11.44 -1.01
N ILE A 199 5.17 10.49 -0.87
CA ILE A 199 3.74 10.72 -1.15
C ILE A 199 3.18 11.73 -0.15
N GLU A 200 3.50 11.57 1.13
CA GLU A 200 3.09 12.54 2.17
C GLU A 200 3.59 13.95 1.85
N GLU A 201 4.87 14.10 1.50
CA GLU A 201 5.45 15.38 1.12
C GLU A 201 4.70 15.99 -0.08
N LYS A 202 4.39 15.20 -1.11
CA LYS A 202 3.68 15.67 -2.30
C LYS A 202 2.27 16.20 -1.99
N PHE A 203 1.52 15.55 -1.09
CA PHE A 203 0.11 15.89 -0.86
C PHE A 203 -0.13 16.80 0.34
N PHE A 204 0.84 16.95 1.26
CA PHE A 204 0.65 17.67 2.52
C PHE A 204 1.76 18.68 2.89
N ALA A 205 2.83 18.82 2.11
CA ALA A 205 3.86 19.84 2.35
C ALA A 205 3.48 21.21 1.76
#